data_e214ecf9f4e5420d7794898644d36f38
#
_entry.id   e214ecf9f4e5420d7794898644d36f38
#
_cell.length_a   1.000
_cell.length_b   1.000
_cell.length_c   1.000
_cell.angle_alpha   90.00
_cell.angle_beta   90.00
_cell.angle_gamma   90.00
#
_symmetry.space_group_name_H-M   'P 1'
#
loop_
_entity.id
_entity.type
_entity.pdbx_description
1 polymer ?
#
loop_
_entity_poly.entity_id
_entity_poly.type
_entity_poly.pdbx_seq_one_letter_code
_entity_poly.pdbx_strand_id
1 'polypeptide(L)'
;MIKNLLALFLLISSVASVCATPVVLWQSDSPEGVSVSWGGGPVISASQCADFTGGGKIEVSVVSCNSDAVLILTKGDWSSDLCPAVNNIGDLTMPATVTFSLTPAQAKSAKELGFFPFGNGYNISRISYVPSETEVDPDAIWFGSEDCRNDWKNIDLPASFFADAKAGDKLVFVTSDRGPEVIMQPIIGNWGGIVLNSVDNPELFTTEGDLISITLTDQWADKLREKGFVLQARGVVINEIRLVTPGGGDTTSIVGIGADSNDAPVEYFNLNGLRVENPSNGIFIRRQGDKVTKVAL
;
A
#
# COMPACT_ATOMS: atom_id res chain seq x y z
N MET A 1 -7.10 -1.11 64.33
CA MET A 1 -6.86 -1.90 63.09
C MET A 1 -7.57 -1.22 61.95
N ILE A 2 -6.85 -0.37 61.21
CA ILE A 2 -7.38 0.36 60.07
C ILE A 2 -6.85 -0.36 58.83
N LYS A 3 -7.75 -0.97 58.04
CA LYS A 3 -7.42 -1.62 56.79
C LYS A 3 -7.41 -0.56 55.69
N ASN A 4 -6.23 -0.23 55.16
CA ASN A 4 -6.07 0.62 53.98
C ASN A 4 -6.52 -0.18 52.75
N LEU A 5 -7.61 0.25 52.14
CA LEU A 5 -8.08 -0.21 50.85
C LEU A 5 -7.38 0.63 49.76
N LEU A 6 -6.36 0.07 49.09
CA LEU A 6 -5.68 0.69 47.97
C LEU A 6 -6.55 0.47 46.73
N ALA A 7 -7.25 1.51 46.30
CA ALA A 7 -8.01 1.51 45.06
C ALA A 7 -7.04 1.71 43.88
N LEU A 8 -6.78 0.64 43.13
CA LEU A 8 -6.00 0.70 41.87
C LEU A 8 -6.91 1.26 40.78
N PHE A 9 -6.74 2.54 40.44
CA PHE A 9 -7.39 3.12 39.26
C PHE A 9 -6.66 2.62 38.01
N LEU A 10 -7.26 1.67 37.29
CA LEU A 10 -6.87 1.30 35.95
C LEU A 10 -7.34 2.41 35.01
N LEU A 11 -6.44 3.29 34.59
CA LEU A 11 -6.69 4.19 33.46
C LEU A 11 -6.69 3.33 32.18
N ILE A 12 -7.88 2.95 31.75
CA ILE A 12 -8.08 2.43 30.40
C ILE A 12 -8.07 3.66 29.48
N SER A 13 -6.90 3.98 28.91
CA SER A 13 -6.83 4.88 27.77
C SER A 13 -7.50 4.19 26.59
N SER A 14 -8.78 4.47 26.35
CA SER A 14 -9.41 4.18 25.08
C SER A 14 -8.69 5.02 24.02
N VAL A 15 -7.81 4.41 23.24
CA VAL A 15 -7.34 4.98 21.98
C VAL A 15 -8.59 5.05 21.09
N ALA A 16 -9.26 6.20 21.08
CA ALA A 16 -10.27 6.47 20.09
C ALA A 16 -9.53 6.46 18.74
N SER A 17 -9.82 5.48 17.90
CA SER A 17 -9.40 5.47 16.51
C SER A 17 -9.98 6.74 15.88
N VAL A 18 -9.15 7.73 15.64
CA VAL A 18 -9.56 8.96 14.95
C VAL A 18 -9.70 8.56 13.48
N CYS A 19 -10.91 8.16 13.11
CA CYS A 19 -11.22 7.87 11.71
C CYS A 19 -10.95 9.15 10.89
N ALA A 20 -10.05 9.08 9.92
CA ALA A 20 -9.71 10.22 9.08
C ALA A 20 -10.97 10.78 8.41
N THR A 21 -11.19 12.08 8.52
CA THR A 21 -12.39 12.72 7.96
C THR A 21 -12.27 12.77 6.43
N PRO A 22 -13.25 12.24 5.67
CA PRO A 22 -13.24 12.32 4.23
C PRO A 22 -13.24 13.77 3.72
N VAL A 23 -12.38 14.10 2.78
CA VAL A 23 -12.32 15.38 2.08
C VAL A 23 -13.16 15.27 0.82
N VAL A 24 -14.18 16.12 0.66
CA VAL A 24 -15.01 16.16 -0.54
C VAL A 24 -14.24 16.83 -1.66
N LEU A 25 -13.99 16.11 -2.74
CA LEU A 25 -13.33 16.62 -3.94
C LEU A 25 -14.33 17.17 -4.95
N TRP A 26 -15.48 16.52 -5.05
CA TRP A 26 -16.58 16.93 -5.91
C TRP A 26 -17.91 16.40 -5.37
N GLN A 27 -18.98 17.17 -5.59
CA GLN A 27 -20.35 16.79 -5.24
C GLN A 27 -21.33 17.32 -6.27
N SER A 28 -22.34 16.53 -6.64
CA SER A 28 -23.45 16.94 -7.51
C SER A 28 -24.44 17.81 -6.76
N ASP A 29 -24.99 18.80 -7.44
CA ASP A 29 -26.13 19.61 -6.96
C ASP A 29 -27.47 18.85 -7.11
N SER A 30 -27.49 17.78 -7.94
CA SER A 30 -28.67 16.95 -8.17
C SER A 30 -28.65 15.70 -7.26
N PRO A 31 -29.76 15.36 -6.60
CA PRO A 31 -29.88 14.12 -5.84
C PRO A 31 -29.78 12.86 -6.72
N GLU A 32 -30.09 12.98 -8.01
CA GLU A 32 -29.94 11.87 -8.99
C GLU A 32 -28.49 11.69 -9.47
N GLY A 33 -27.60 12.62 -9.06
CA GLY A 33 -26.21 12.61 -9.47
C GLY A 33 -26.00 13.08 -10.90
N VAL A 34 -24.78 12.82 -11.41
CA VAL A 34 -24.35 13.09 -12.79
C VAL A 34 -24.05 11.77 -13.47
N SER A 35 -24.56 11.60 -14.68
CA SER A 35 -24.30 10.42 -15.50
C SER A 35 -22.86 10.41 -15.98
N VAL A 36 -22.18 9.26 -15.81
CA VAL A 36 -20.84 8.99 -16.35
C VAL A 36 -20.98 8.08 -17.55
N SER A 37 -20.30 8.45 -18.62
CA SER A 37 -20.24 7.73 -19.88
C SER A 37 -18.80 7.66 -20.38
N TRP A 38 -18.57 7.03 -21.51
CA TRP A 38 -17.26 6.95 -22.16
C TRP A 38 -16.65 8.32 -22.52
N GLY A 39 -17.36 9.42 -22.31
CA GLY A 39 -16.82 10.78 -22.37
C GLY A 39 -16.20 11.28 -21.05
N GLY A 40 -16.24 10.47 -20.00
CA GLY A 40 -15.76 10.83 -18.66
C GLY A 40 -16.81 11.52 -17.79
N GLY A 41 -16.47 11.67 -16.52
CA GLY A 41 -17.25 12.35 -15.48
C GLY A 41 -16.59 13.65 -14.99
N PRO A 42 -16.89 14.09 -13.77
CA PRO A 42 -16.28 15.27 -13.18
C PRO A 42 -14.78 15.16 -13.07
N VAL A 43 -14.05 16.20 -13.48
CA VAL A 43 -12.59 16.24 -13.42
C VAL A 43 -12.15 16.72 -12.04
N ILE A 44 -11.29 15.95 -11.38
CA ILE A 44 -10.59 16.32 -10.16
C ILE A 44 -9.20 16.79 -10.55
N SER A 45 -8.89 18.05 -10.30
CA SER A 45 -7.61 18.66 -10.68
C SER A 45 -6.45 18.15 -9.81
N ALA A 46 -5.23 18.24 -10.31
CA ALA A 46 -4.01 17.94 -9.57
C ALA A 46 -3.91 18.71 -8.24
N SER A 47 -4.36 19.98 -8.22
CA SER A 47 -4.37 20.81 -7.00
C SER A 47 -5.31 20.29 -5.91
N GLN A 48 -6.42 19.65 -6.28
CA GLN A 48 -7.33 19.02 -5.32
C GLN A 48 -6.75 17.70 -4.75
N CYS A 49 -5.78 17.13 -5.43
CA CYS A 49 -5.09 15.91 -5.02
C CYS A 49 -3.78 16.17 -4.24
N ALA A 50 -3.45 17.43 -3.91
CA ALA A 50 -2.17 17.81 -3.31
C ALA A 50 -1.81 17.01 -2.03
N ASP A 51 -2.80 16.66 -1.23
CA ASP A 51 -2.63 15.94 0.04
C ASP A 51 -2.79 14.41 -0.10
N PHE A 52 -2.88 13.87 -1.31
CA PHE A 52 -2.99 12.43 -1.51
C PHE A 52 -1.71 11.72 -1.08
N THR A 53 -1.88 10.59 -0.41
CA THR A 53 -0.78 9.71 0.04
C THR A 53 -1.08 8.27 -0.34
N GLY A 54 -0.05 7.45 -0.46
CA GLY A 54 -0.22 6.01 -0.50
C GLY A 54 -1.00 5.56 0.73
N GLY A 55 -1.86 4.57 0.57
CA GLY A 55 -2.78 4.13 1.63
C GLY A 55 -4.09 4.91 1.71
N GLY A 56 -4.13 6.13 1.18
CA GLY A 56 -5.37 6.88 1.06
C GLY A 56 -6.37 6.21 0.12
N LYS A 57 -7.63 6.60 0.22
CA LYS A 57 -8.72 6.00 -0.55
C LYS A 57 -9.50 7.08 -1.30
N ILE A 58 -9.86 6.79 -2.54
CA ILE A 58 -10.87 7.57 -3.27
C ILE A 58 -12.19 6.82 -3.14
N GLU A 59 -13.21 7.51 -2.65
CA GLU A 59 -14.57 7.00 -2.54
C GLU A 59 -15.46 7.67 -3.57
N VAL A 60 -16.14 6.87 -4.40
CA VAL A 60 -17.10 7.32 -5.39
C VAL A 60 -18.50 6.86 -4.97
N SER A 61 -19.37 7.80 -4.65
CA SER A 61 -20.77 7.53 -4.29
C SER A 61 -21.60 7.38 -5.56
N VAL A 62 -22.02 6.15 -5.85
CA VAL A 62 -22.88 5.79 -6.99
C VAL A 62 -24.32 5.76 -6.53
N VAL A 63 -25.20 6.53 -7.17
CA VAL A 63 -26.62 6.61 -6.81
C VAL A 63 -27.49 5.66 -7.61
N SER A 64 -27.09 5.38 -8.85
CA SER A 64 -27.75 4.41 -9.72
C SER A 64 -26.77 3.86 -10.75
N CYS A 65 -27.03 2.64 -11.24
CA CYS A 65 -26.25 2.04 -12.31
C CYS A 65 -27.06 0.99 -13.08
N ASN A 66 -26.58 0.64 -14.27
CA ASN A 66 -27.04 -0.49 -15.07
C ASN A 66 -26.31 -1.78 -14.63
N SER A 67 -26.82 -2.92 -15.05
CA SER A 67 -26.26 -4.24 -14.76
C SER A 67 -24.85 -4.46 -15.34
N ASP A 68 -24.53 -3.76 -16.42
CA ASP A 68 -23.26 -3.84 -17.15
C ASP A 68 -22.34 -2.62 -16.88
N ALA A 69 -22.62 -1.89 -15.82
CA ALA A 69 -21.88 -0.67 -15.48
C ALA A 69 -20.42 -0.98 -15.09
N VAL A 70 -19.52 -0.17 -15.62
CA VAL A 70 -18.07 -0.22 -15.38
C VAL A 70 -17.60 1.14 -14.89
N LEU A 71 -16.91 1.17 -13.74
CA LEU A 71 -16.32 2.36 -13.16
C LEU A 71 -14.80 2.24 -13.16
N ILE A 72 -14.14 3.23 -13.76
CA ILE A 72 -12.69 3.36 -13.86
C ILE A 72 -12.32 4.73 -13.31
N LEU A 73 -11.17 4.86 -12.67
CA LEU A 73 -10.56 6.16 -12.44
C LEU A 73 -9.42 6.34 -13.46
N THR A 74 -9.55 7.32 -14.34
CA THR A 74 -8.58 7.61 -15.39
C THR A 74 -7.77 8.84 -15.03
N LYS A 75 -6.48 8.88 -15.37
CA LYS A 75 -5.59 10.04 -15.17
C LYS A 75 -6.10 11.24 -15.95
N GLY A 76 -5.89 12.44 -15.39
CA GLY A 76 -6.41 13.68 -15.96
C GLY A 76 -5.92 14.00 -17.38
N ASP A 77 -4.79 13.43 -17.80
CA ASP A 77 -4.20 13.56 -19.14
C ASP A 77 -4.64 12.46 -20.14
N TRP A 78 -5.53 11.56 -19.74
CA TRP A 78 -6.01 10.42 -20.53
C TRP A 78 -4.94 9.37 -20.88
N SER A 79 -3.75 9.44 -20.28
CA SER A 79 -2.62 8.56 -20.64
C SER A 79 -2.87 7.09 -20.27
N SER A 80 -3.56 6.84 -19.17
CA SER A 80 -3.88 5.49 -18.68
C SER A 80 -4.85 5.57 -17.48
N ASP A 81 -5.30 4.42 -17.01
CA ASP A 81 -6.07 4.33 -15.78
C ASP A 81 -5.20 4.71 -14.56
N LEU A 82 -5.79 5.46 -13.63
CA LEU A 82 -5.20 5.73 -12.33
C LEU A 82 -5.37 4.51 -11.42
N CYS A 83 -6.57 3.93 -11.43
CA CYS A 83 -6.89 2.72 -10.67
C CYS A 83 -7.54 1.69 -11.59
N PRO A 84 -7.36 0.38 -11.31
CA PRO A 84 -8.01 -0.68 -12.08
C PRO A 84 -9.52 -0.50 -12.14
N ALA A 85 -10.09 -0.95 -13.25
CA ALA A 85 -11.53 -0.93 -13.45
C ALA A 85 -12.25 -1.79 -12.41
N VAL A 86 -13.33 -1.27 -11.85
CA VAL A 86 -14.30 -2.04 -11.07
C VAL A 86 -15.43 -2.44 -12.01
N ASN A 87 -15.41 -3.69 -12.43
CA ASN A 87 -16.48 -4.30 -13.15
C ASN A 87 -17.53 -4.80 -12.15
N ASN A 88 -18.77 -4.99 -12.58
CA ASN A 88 -19.84 -5.52 -11.74
C ASN A 88 -20.34 -4.56 -10.63
N ILE A 89 -20.17 -3.24 -10.79
CA ILE A 89 -20.84 -2.31 -9.87
C ILE A 89 -22.37 -2.43 -9.94
N GLY A 90 -22.88 -2.98 -11.04
CA GLY A 90 -24.30 -3.32 -11.20
C GLY A 90 -24.84 -4.37 -10.24
N ASP A 91 -23.98 -5.18 -9.64
CA ASP A 91 -24.34 -6.19 -8.64
C ASP A 91 -24.50 -5.58 -7.22
N LEU A 92 -24.10 -4.31 -7.04
CA LEU A 92 -24.20 -3.62 -5.75
C LEU A 92 -25.63 -3.13 -5.51
N THR A 93 -26.03 -3.13 -4.24
CA THR A 93 -27.29 -2.48 -3.84
C THR A 93 -27.12 -0.97 -3.82
N MET A 94 -27.86 -0.26 -4.67
CA MET A 94 -27.80 1.20 -4.77
C MET A 94 -28.66 1.91 -3.71
N PRO A 95 -28.22 3.08 -3.20
CA PRO A 95 -26.94 3.73 -3.49
C PRO A 95 -25.76 3.00 -2.86
N ALA A 96 -24.59 3.02 -3.50
CA ALA A 96 -23.37 2.35 -3.05
C ALA A 96 -22.16 3.30 -3.07
N THR A 97 -21.15 2.98 -2.28
CA THR A 97 -19.84 3.63 -2.35
C THR A 97 -18.81 2.64 -2.89
N VAL A 98 -18.18 3.00 -4.00
CA VAL A 98 -17.05 2.26 -4.57
C VAL A 98 -15.77 2.89 -4.07
N THR A 99 -14.89 2.08 -3.49
CA THR A 99 -13.65 2.53 -2.87
C THR A 99 -12.44 2.05 -3.65
N PHE A 100 -11.53 2.98 -3.96
CA PHE A 100 -10.24 2.72 -4.60
C PHE A 100 -9.13 3.05 -3.62
N SER A 101 -8.37 2.06 -3.21
CA SER A 101 -7.17 2.27 -2.39
C SER A 101 -6.02 2.69 -3.28
N LEU A 102 -5.28 3.75 -2.88
CA LEU A 102 -4.19 4.32 -3.66
C LEU A 102 -2.85 3.73 -3.23
N THR A 103 -2.09 3.20 -4.17
CA THR A 103 -0.66 2.98 -3.98
C THR A 103 0.10 4.32 -3.94
N PRO A 104 1.34 4.36 -3.44
CA PRO A 104 2.18 5.57 -3.50
C PRO A 104 2.34 6.12 -4.92
N ALA A 105 2.51 5.25 -5.92
CA ALA A 105 2.63 5.64 -7.32
C ALA A 105 1.33 6.26 -7.88
N GLN A 106 0.17 5.70 -7.52
CA GLN A 106 -1.12 6.25 -7.91
C GLN A 106 -1.40 7.60 -7.24
N ALA A 107 -1.09 7.74 -5.94
CA ALA A 107 -1.20 9.01 -5.23
C ALA A 107 -0.31 10.09 -5.88
N LYS A 108 0.93 9.74 -6.24
CA LYS A 108 1.84 10.63 -6.98
C LYS A 108 1.26 11.03 -8.33
N SER A 109 0.77 10.08 -9.13
CA SER A 109 0.14 10.36 -10.42
C SER A 109 -1.07 11.28 -10.29
N ALA A 110 -1.92 11.08 -9.28
CA ALA A 110 -3.06 11.96 -9.03
C ALA A 110 -2.63 13.39 -8.66
N LYS A 111 -1.56 13.55 -7.88
CA LYS A 111 -0.98 14.89 -7.56
C LYS A 111 -0.44 15.61 -8.79
N GLU A 112 0.10 14.89 -9.74
CA GLU A 112 0.72 15.46 -10.94
C GLU A 112 -0.32 15.77 -12.03
N LEU A 113 -1.30 14.88 -12.21
CA LEU A 113 -2.18 14.89 -13.38
C LEU A 113 -3.67 15.12 -13.04
N GLY A 114 -4.07 14.94 -11.78
CA GLY A 114 -5.48 14.81 -11.43
C GLY A 114 -6.07 13.50 -11.93
N PHE A 115 -7.40 13.39 -11.87
CA PHE A 115 -8.13 12.22 -12.37
C PHE A 115 -9.60 12.55 -12.64
N PHE A 116 -10.31 11.62 -13.26
CA PHE A 116 -11.76 11.67 -13.42
C PHE A 116 -12.35 10.25 -13.45
N PRO A 117 -13.60 10.05 -13.00
CA PRO A 117 -14.32 8.81 -13.21
C PRO A 117 -14.67 8.64 -14.70
N PHE A 118 -14.46 7.45 -15.20
CA PHE A 118 -14.64 7.05 -16.59
C PHE A 118 -15.35 5.70 -16.65
N GLY A 119 -15.93 5.37 -17.79
CA GLY A 119 -16.66 4.13 -17.97
C GLY A 119 -18.07 4.37 -18.47
N ASN A 120 -19.03 3.56 -18.04
CA ASN A 120 -20.38 3.65 -18.56
C ASN A 120 -21.43 3.09 -17.59
N GLY A 121 -22.65 3.62 -17.76
CA GLY A 121 -23.86 3.01 -17.19
C GLY A 121 -24.12 3.34 -15.71
N TYR A 122 -23.57 4.43 -15.16
CA TYR A 122 -23.79 4.79 -13.77
C TYR A 122 -23.90 6.30 -13.56
N ASN A 123 -24.56 6.69 -12.46
CA ASN A 123 -24.63 8.06 -11.98
C ASN A 123 -23.90 8.19 -10.65
N ILE A 124 -23.14 9.27 -10.48
CA ILE A 124 -22.42 9.58 -9.24
C ILE A 124 -22.92 10.88 -8.62
N SER A 125 -22.95 10.89 -7.29
CA SER A 125 -23.32 12.09 -6.52
C SER A 125 -22.13 12.74 -5.81
N ARG A 126 -21.05 12.00 -5.54
CA ARG A 126 -19.93 12.51 -4.77
C ARG A 126 -18.64 11.75 -5.07
N ILE A 127 -17.52 12.46 -4.99
CA ILE A 127 -16.17 11.92 -4.96
C ILE A 127 -15.48 12.50 -3.73
N SER A 128 -14.93 11.64 -2.89
CA SER A 128 -14.20 12.02 -1.68
C SER A 128 -12.84 11.34 -1.63
N TYR A 129 -11.92 11.95 -0.90
CA TYR A 129 -10.66 11.37 -0.51
C TYR A 129 -10.64 11.10 0.99
N VAL A 130 -10.25 9.91 1.39
CA VAL A 130 -10.03 9.53 2.78
C VAL A 130 -8.53 9.35 2.97
N PRO A 131 -7.86 10.22 3.76
CA PRO A 131 -6.44 10.07 4.05
C PRO A 131 -6.13 8.74 4.73
N SER A 132 -4.93 8.20 4.48
CA SER A 132 -4.45 7.03 5.23
C SER A 132 -4.03 7.45 6.64
N GLU A 133 -4.38 6.63 7.62
CA GLU A 133 -3.87 6.76 9.00
C GLU A 133 -2.52 6.05 9.20
N THR A 134 -2.12 5.22 8.23
CA THR A 134 -0.87 4.46 8.25
C THR A 134 0.01 4.86 7.08
N GLU A 135 1.30 5.00 7.35
CA GLU A 135 2.29 5.18 6.30
C GLU A 135 2.41 3.88 5.51
N VAL A 136 2.32 3.97 4.18
CA VAL A 136 2.49 2.85 3.26
C VAL A 136 3.89 2.95 2.66
N ASP A 137 4.57 1.82 2.56
CA ASP A 137 5.90 1.74 1.96
C ASP A 137 5.90 2.33 0.54
N PRO A 138 6.87 3.19 0.18
CA PRO A 138 6.91 3.82 -1.15
C PRO A 138 7.03 2.82 -2.30
N ASP A 139 7.57 1.62 -2.05
CA ASP A 139 7.70 0.54 -3.04
C ASP A 139 6.43 -0.33 -3.16
N ALA A 140 5.39 -0.02 -2.38
CA ALA A 140 4.13 -0.76 -2.42
C ALA A 140 3.42 -0.57 -3.76
N ILE A 141 3.18 -1.69 -4.45
CA ILE A 141 2.39 -1.75 -5.68
C ILE A 141 0.95 -2.24 -5.40
N TRP A 142 0.72 -2.83 -4.25
CA TRP A 142 -0.60 -3.17 -3.72
C TRP A 142 -0.56 -3.18 -2.20
N PHE A 143 -1.64 -2.77 -1.58
CA PHE A 143 -1.84 -2.92 -0.14
C PHE A 143 -3.33 -3.13 0.17
N GLY A 144 -3.60 -3.79 1.27
CA GLY A 144 -4.95 -4.15 1.68
C GLY A 144 -4.94 -5.05 2.91
N SER A 145 -5.87 -5.97 2.93
CA SER A 145 -5.92 -7.07 3.90
C SER A 145 -6.70 -8.21 3.26
N GLU A 146 -6.02 -9.00 2.41
CA GLU A 146 -6.66 -10.17 1.78
C GLU A 146 -6.49 -11.37 2.70
N ASP A 147 -7.60 -11.80 3.28
CA ASP A 147 -7.64 -12.94 4.19
C ASP A 147 -7.73 -14.27 3.42
N CYS A 148 -6.57 -14.91 3.27
CA CYS A 148 -6.42 -16.20 2.59
C CYS A 148 -6.33 -17.37 3.59
N ARG A 149 -6.61 -17.18 4.89
CA ARG A 149 -6.35 -18.21 5.92
C ARG A 149 -7.12 -19.50 5.72
N ASN A 150 -8.36 -19.42 5.28
CA ASN A 150 -9.24 -20.56 5.16
C ASN A 150 -9.45 -21.05 3.73
N ASP A 151 -9.32 -20.16 2.74
CA ASP A 151 -9.56 -20.41 1.34
C ASP A 151 -8.48 -19.82 0.45
N TRP A 152 -8.35 -20.36 -0.77
CA TRP A 152 -7.57 -19.73 -1.81
C TRP A 152 -8.17 -18.40 -2.22
N LYS A 153 -7.37 -17.36 -2.17
CA LYS A 153 -7.71 -16.03 -2.66
C LYS A 153 -6.70 -15.56 -3.70
N ASN A 154 -7.13 -14.59 -4.50
CA ASN A 154 -6.33 -14.04 -5.58
C ASN A 154 -6.21 -12.54 -5.43
N ILE A 155 -5.01 -12.03 -5.74
CA ILE A 155 -4.74 -10.61 -5.94
C ILE A 155 -4.24 -10.47 -7.37
N ASP A 156 -5.01 -9.79 -8.22
CA ASP A 156 -4.69 -9.57 -9.63
C ASP A 156 -4.11 -8.16 -9.82
N LEU A 157 -2.90 -8.07 -10.37
CA LEU A 157 -2.22 -6.81 -10.62
C LEU A 157 -1.94 -6.65 -12.12
N PRO A 158 -2.43 -5.56 -12.75
CA PRO A 158 -2.22 -5.32 -14.17
C PRO A 158 -0.76 -5.00 -14.48
N ALA A 159 -0.37 -5.17 -15.75
CA ALA A 159 0.98 -4.94 -16.24
C ALA A 159 1.51 -3.52 -15.96
N SER A 160 0.61 -2.53 -15.88
CA SER A 160 0.98 -1.14 -15.58
C SER A 160 1.67 -0.94 -14.24
N PHE A 161 1.48 -1.83 -13.26
CA PHE A 161 2.16 -1.78 -11.96
C PHE A 161 3.61 -2.25 -12.02
N PHE A 162 4.00 -2.88 -13.12
CA PHE A 162 5.31 -3.47 -13.34
C PHE A 162 6.09 -2.80 -14.47
N ALA A 163 5.71 -1.60 -14.90
CA ALA A 163 6.34 -0.92 -16.03
C ALA A 163 7.87 -0.79 -15.88
N ASP A 164 8.35 -0.58 -14.67
CA ASP A 164 9.78 -0.41 -14.34
C ASP A 164 10.44 -1.70 -13.82
N ALA A 165 9.73 -2.82 -13.77
CA ALA A 165 10.26 -4.09 -13.27
C ALA A 165 11.45 -4.57 -14.11
N LYS A 166 12.50 -5.06 -13.46
CA LYS A 166 13.72 -5.58 -14.09
C LYS A 166 14.27 -6.78 -13.34
N ALA A 167 15.20 -7.50 -13.97
CA ALA A 167 15.92 -8.59 -13.32
C ALA A 167 16.67 -8.09 -12.07
N GLY A 168 16.63 -8.89 -11.02
CA GLY A 168 17.19 -8.57 -9.72
C GLY A 168 16.23 -7.84 -8.78
N ASP A 169 15.15 -7.23 -9.27
CA ASP A 169 14.10 -6.69 -8.40
C ASP A 169 13.45 -7.82 -7.60
N LYS A 170 12.89 -7.47 -6.44
CA LYS A 170 12.18 -8.42 -5.59
C LYS A 170 10.69 -8.08 -5.54
N LEU A 171 9.86 -9.08 -5.73
CA LEU A 171 8.48 -9.03 -5.27
C LEU A 171 8.46 -9.47 -3.81
N VAL A 172 8.04 -8.57 -2.92
CA VAL A 172 7.96 -8.78 -1.48
C VAL A 172 6.50 -8.79 -1.06
N PHE A 173 6.09 -9.86 -0.41
CA PHE A 173 4.75 -10.05 0.15
C PHE A 173 4.81 -9.82 1.65
N VAL A 174 4.19 -8.77 2.15
CA VAL A 174 4.04 -8.49 3.57
C VAL A 174 2.83 -9.25 4.09
N THR A 175 3.04 -10.10 5.07
CA THR A 175 2.01 -11.03 5.54
C THR A 175 1.75 -10.88 7.03
N SER A 176 0.61 -11.37 7.48
CA SER A 176 0.28 -11.53 8.91
C SER A 176 -0.55 -12.78 9.12
N ASP A 177 -0.85 -13.10 10.38
CA ASP A 177 -1.76 -14.19 10.78
C ASP A 177 -1.51 -15.50 10.02
N ARG A 178 -0.24 -15.91 9.97
CA ARG A 178 0.16 -17.14 9.27
C ARG A 178 -0.36 -18.37 10.00
N GLY A 179 -1.08 -19.22 9.28
CA GLY A 179 -1.47 -20.54 9.72
C GLY A 179 -0.26 -21.52 9.74
N PRO A 180 -0.51 -22.78 10.13
CA PRO A 180 0.53 -23.82 10.18
C PRO A 180 1.04 -24.20 8.77
N GLU A 181 0.25 -23.94 7.74
CA GLU A 181 0.58 -24.23 6.34
C GLU A 181 0.29 -23.00 5.50
N VAL A 182 1.35 -22.32 5.05
CA VAL A 182 1.26 -21.16 4.16
C VAL A 182 1.69 -21.59 2.76
N ILE A 183 0.81 -21.38 1.79
CA ILE A 183 1.10 -21.66 0.38
C ILE A 183 0.99 -20.33 -0.38
N MET A 184 2.10 -19.96 -1.04
CA MET A 184 2.17 -18.81 -1.93
C MET A 184 2.34 -19.32 -3.35
N GLN A 185 1.50 -18.84 -4.26
CA GLN A 185 1.52 -19.23 -5.66
C GLN A 185 1.47 -17.99 -6.58
N PRO A 186 2.61 -17.27 -6.69
CA PRO A 186 2.76 -16.23 -7.70
C PRO A 186 2.62 -16.79 -9.11
N ILE A 187 1.84 -16.11 -9.95
CA ILE A 187 1.68 -16.42 -11.39
C ILE A 187 2.22 -15.22 -12.18
N ILE A 188 3.39 -15.40 -12.77
CA ILE A 188 4.10 -14.36 -13.52
C ILE A 188 3.55 -14.30 -14.95
N GLY A 189 3.02 -13.15 -15.33
CA GLY A 189 2.40 -12.95 -16.66
C GLY A 189 0.91 -13.28 -16.68
N ASN A 190 0.23 -13.06 -15.54
CA ASN A 190 -1.22 -13.26 -15.37
C ASN A 190 -1.67 -14.72 -15.53
N TRP A 191 -2.98 -14.97 -15.55
CA TRP A 191 -3.56 -16.30 -15.69
C TRP A 191 -3.02 -17.04 -16.93
N GLY A 192 -2.51 -18.27 -16.73
CA GLY A 192 -1.82 -19.03 -17.78
C GLY A 192 -0.34 -18.68 -17.97
N GLY A 193 0.22 -17.81 -17.11
CA GLY A 193 1.65 -17.50 -17.06
C GLY A 193 2.51 -18.56 -16.36
N ILE A 194 3.68 -18.13 -15.87
CA ILE A 194 4.60 -19.01 -15.13
C ILE A 194 4.12 -19.10 -13.68
N VAL A 195 3.68 -20.29 -13.28
CA VAL A 195 3.25 -20.57 -11.91
C VAL A 195 4.48 -20.92 -11.05
N LEU A 196 4.70 -20.15 -9.98
CA LEU A 196 5.66 -20.45 -8.94
C LEU A 196 4.88 -20.93 -7.70
N ASN A 197 5.29 -22.05 -7.10
CA ASN A 197 4.61 -22.58 -5.92
C ASN A 197 5.62 -22.78 -4.80
N SER A 198 5.35 -22.18 -3.64
CA SER A 198 6.27 -22.21 -2.49
C SER A 198 6.47 -23.61 -1.89
N VAL A 199 5.59 -24.56 -2.18
CA VAL A 199 5.71 -25.97 -1.76
C VAL A 199 6.59 -26.75 -2.73
N ASP A 200 6.40 -26.54 -4.05
CA ASP A 200 7.11 -27.27 -5.10
C ASP A 200 8.50 -26.67 -5.40
N ASN A 201 8.67 -25.37 -5.18
CA ASN A 201 9.89 -24.62 -5.49
C ASN A 201 10.30 -23.73 -4.29
N PRO A 202 10.51 -24.31 -3.09
CA PRO A 202 10.77 -23.52 -1.89
C PRO A 202 12.06 -22.68 -1.98
N GLU A 203 13.03 -23.08 -2.80
CA GLU A 203 14.29 -22.36 -3.03
C GLU A 203 14.13 -21.01 -3.73
N LEU A 204 12.99 -20.78 -4.40
CA LEU A 204 12.69 -19.50 -5.05
C LEU A 204 12.19 -18.47 -4.05
N PHE A 205 11.77 -18.89 -2.86
CA PHE A 205 11.16 -18.04 -1.85
C PHE A 205 12.12 -17.81 -0.69
N THR A 206 12.29 -16.56 -0.33
CA THR A 206 12.98 -16.16 0.90
C THR A 206 11.96 -15.68 1.91
N THR A 207 12.05 -16.20 3.15
CA THR A 207 11.16 -15.81 4.24
C THR A 207 11.94 -15.17 5.37
N GLU A 208 11.62 -13.92 5.72
CA GLU A 208 12.26 -13.15 6.79
C GLU A 208 11.16 -12.50 7.65
N GLY A 209 10.91 -13.03 8.84
CA GLY A 209 9.81 -12.58 9.69
C GLY A 209 8.47 -12.66 8.93
N ASP A 210 7.77 -11.54 8.83
CA ASP A 210 6.48 -11.44 8.12
C ASP A 210 6.62 -11.19 6.61
N LEU A 211 7.83 -11.17 6.08
CA LEU A 211 8.09 -10.97 4.67
C LEU A 211 8.35 -12.30 3.97
N ILE A 212 7.73 -12.48 2.80
CA ILE A 212 8.04 -13.54 1.85
C ILE A 212 8.43 -12.85 0.55
N SER A 213 9.51 -13.26 -0.10
CA SER A 213 9.96 -12.61 -1.33
C SER A 213 10.45 -13.60 -2.38
N ILE A 214 10.36 -13.18 -3.64
CA ILE A 214 10.99 -13.82 -4.80
C ILE A 214 11.82 -12.79 -5.55
N THR A 215 12.95 -13.23 -6.14
CA THR A 215 13.80 -12.36 -6.96
C THR A 215 13.47 -12.56 -8.43
N LEU A 216 13.23 -11.49 -9.16
CA LEU A 216 12.86 -11.52 -10.57
C LEU A 216 14.06 -11.90 -11.46
N THR A 217 13.82 -12.79 -12.41
CA THR A 217 14.69 -13.02 -13.56
C THR A 217 14.33 -12.07 -14.70
N ASP A 218 15.19 -11.95 -15.73
CA ASP A 218 14.85 -11.17 -16.95
C ASP A 218 13.53 -11.62 -17.56
N GLN A 219 13.34 -12.94 -17.71
CA GLN A 219 12.12 -13.51 -18.28
C GLN A 219 10.87 -13.15 -17.45
N TRP A 220 10.98 -13.14 -16.14
CA TRP A 220 9.85 -12.83 -15.27
C TRP A 220 9.52 -11.34 -15.30
N ALA A 221 10.52 -10.48 -15.27
CA ALA A 221 10.33 -9.04 -15.41
C ALA A 221 9.66 -8.68 -16.74
N ASP A 222 10.10 -9.28 -17.86
CA ASP A 222 9.49 -9.09 -19.17
C ASP A 222 8.00 -9.49 -19.18
N LYS A 223 7.69 -10.65 -18.61
CA LYS A 223 6.30 -11.14 -18.54
C LYS A 223 5.41 -10.28 -17.63
N LEU A 224 5.95 -9.78 -16.53
CA LEU A 224 5.22 -8.86 -15.65
C LEU A 224 4.88 -7.56 -16.38
N ARG A 225 5.85 -6.98 -17.10
CA ARG A 225 5.62 -5.76 -17.90
C ARG A 225 4.63 -5.98 -19.04
N GLU A 226 4.61 -7.18 -19.63
CA GLU A 226 3.71 -7.51 -20.75
C GLU A 226 2.28 -7.81 -20.28
N LYS A 227 2.10 -8.59 -19.19
CA LYS A 227 0.83 -9.22 -18.85
C LYS A 227 0.39 -9.05 -17.39
N GLY A 228 1.24 -8.51 -16.52
CA GLY A 228 0.93 -8.35 -15.10
C GLY A 228 1.16 -9.63 -14.28
N PHE A 229 0.42 -9.76 -13.21
CA PHE A 229 0.71 -10.68 -12.11
C PHE A 229 -0.58 -11.14 -11.41
N VAL A 230 -0.61 -12.38 -10.97
CA VAL A 230 -1.60 -12.87 -10.03
C VAL A 230 -0.90 -13.51 -8.83
N LEU A 231 -1.28 -13.13 -7.63
CA LEU A 231 -0.92 -13.89 -6.44
C LEU A 231 -2.11 -14.74 -6.01
N GLN A 232 -1.93 -16.04 -5.98
CA GLN A 232 -2.81 -16.95 -5.26
C GLN A 232 -2.14 -17.28 -3.92
N ALA A 233 -2.88 -17.24 -2.83
CA ALA A 233 -2.37 -17.57 -1.51
C ALA A 233 -3.38 -18.32 -0.67
N ARG A 234 -2.88 -19.11 0.30
CA ARG A 234 -3.66 -19.81 1.32
C ARG A 234 -2.88 -19.88 2.63
N GLY A 235 -3.60 -19.86 3.75
CA GLY A 235 -3.03 -20.02 5.10
C GLY A 235 -2.41 -18.75 5.66
N VAL A 236 -2.71 -17.57 5.13
CA VAL A 236 -2.05 -16.31 5.49
C VAL A 236 -2.96 -15.11 5.20
N VAL A 237 -2.73 -13.99 5.84
CA VAL A 237 -3.27 -12.69 5.42
C VAL A 237 -2.20 -11.94 4.65
N ILE A 238 -2.51 -11.44 3.44
CA ILE A 238 -1.63 -10.59 2.65
C ILE A 238 -2.00 -9.13 2.93
N ASN A 239 -1.03 -8.35 3.41
CA ASN A 239 -1.24 -6.94 3.75
C ASN A 239 -0.70 -5.99 2.68
N GLU A 240 0.39 -6.38 1.99
CA GLU A 240 1.05 -5.52 1.02
C GLU A 240 1.86 -6.35 0.03
N ILE A 241 1.99 -5.85 -1.20
CA ILE A 241 2.92 -6.36 -2.22
C ILE A 241 3.80 -5.20 -2.65
N ARG A 242 5.12 -5.38 -2.61
CA ARG A 242 6.13 -4.39 -3.00
C ARG A 242 6.93 -4.87 -4.20
N LEU A 243 7.34 -3.94 -5.03
CA LEU A 243 8.36 -4.17 -6.07
C LEU A 243 9.62 -3.41 -5.67
N VAL A 244 10.57 -4.10 -5.07
CA VAL A 244 11.78 -3.51 -4.48
C VAL A 244 12.96 -3.68 -5.43
N THR A 245 13.59 -2.57 -5.83
CA THR A 245 14.84 -2.58 -6.60
C THR A 245 16.04 -2.62 -5.64
N PRO A 246 16.89 -3.68 -5.64
CA PRO A 246 18.08 -3.72 -4.82
C PRO A 246 19.03 -2.56 -5.14
N GLY A 247 19.39 -1.78 -4.10
CA GLY A 247 20.27 -0.59 -4.26
C GLY A 247 19.57 0.69 -4.71
N GLY A 248 18.26 0.68 -4.95
CA GLY A 248 17.41 1.87 -4.96
C GLY A 248 17.26 2.35 -3.52
N GLY A 249 17.68 3.58 -3.23
CA GLY A 249 17.79 4.08 -1.87
C GLY A 249 16.47 4.02 -1.11
N ASP A 250 16.40 3.13 -0.14
CA ASP A 250 15.41 3.16 0.92
C ASP A 250 15.50 4.47 1.68
N THR A 251 14.51 5.31 1.54
CA THR A 251 14.40 6.51 2.36
C THR A 251 13.70 6.27 3.69
N THR A 252 13.15 5.08 3.96
CA THR A 252 12.41 4.79 5.22
C THR A 252 12.49 3.36 5.76
N SER A 253 13.12 2.39 5.08
CA SER A 253 13.29 1.07 5.70
C SER A 253 14.46 1.07 6.67
N ILE A 254 14.24 0.65 7.89
CA ILE A 254 15.31 0.11 8.74
C ILE A 254 15.76 -1.19 8.07
N VAL A 255 16.57 -1.07 7.03
CA VAL A 255 17.19 -2.22 6.40
C VAL A 255 18.27 -2.75 7.31
N GLY A 256 18.19 -4.05 7.50
CA GLY A 256 19.15 -4.84 8.18
C GLY A 256 20.60 -4.46 7.81
N ILE A 257 21.33 -4.22 8.84
CA ILE A 257 22.77 -4.39 9.04
C ILE A 257 23.52 -4.72 7.76
N GLY A 258 23.81 -3.69 6.97
CA GLY A 258 24.90 -3.73 6.00
C GLY A 258 26.23 -3.80 6.77
N ALA A 259 27.15 -4.59 6.26
CA ALA A 259 28.44 -4.90 6.85
C ALA A 259 29.06 -3.76 7.66
N ASP A 260 29.42 -4.07 8.91
CA ASP A 260 30.15 -3.23 9.84
C ASP A 260 31.31 -2.49 9.16
N SER A 261 31.13 -1.20 8.88
CA SER A 261 32.26 -0.32 8.73
C SER A 261 32.71 0.11 10.15
N ASN A 262 33.40 -0.80 10.84
CA ASN A 262 33.96 -0.55 12.16
C ASN A 262 35.02 0.58 12.18
N ASP A 263 35.35 1.17 11.04
CA ASP A 263 36.37 2.22 10.88
C ASP A 263 35.78 3.64 10.83
N ALA A 264 34.46 3.83 10.86
CA ALA A 264 33.88 5.17 10.90
C ALA A 264 34.07 5.80 12.30
N PRO A 265 34.40 7.10 12.40
CA PRO A 265 34.56 7.78 13.69
C PRO A 265 33.23 7.77 14.47
N VAL A 266 33.35 7.53 15.77
CA VAL A 266 32.21 7.57 16.68
C VAL A 266 31.89 9.00 17.04
N GLU A 267 30.66 9.42 16.85
CA GLU A 267 30.12 10.71 17.23
C GLU A 267 29.04 10.54 18.30
N TYR A 268 28.97 11.49 19.23
CA TYR A 268 27.93 11.52 20.27
C TYR A 268 27.09 12.79 20.14
N PHE A 269 25.79 12.65 20.36
CA PHE A 269 24.84 13.76 20.36
C PHE A 269 23.99 13.69 21.64
N ASN A 270 23.65 14.84 22.20
CA ASN A 270 22.66 14.91 23.27
C ASN A 270 21.25 14.68 22.72
N LEU A 271 20.24 14.58 23.60
CA LEU A 271 18.84 14.36 23.19
C LEU A 271 18.23 15.52 22.40
N ASN A 272 18.89 16.66 22.33
CA ASN A 272 18.49 17.81 21.51
C ASN A 272 19.20 17.82 20.14
N GLY A 273 19.95 16.76 19.81
CA GLY A 273 20.65 16.65 18.52
C GLY A 273 21.95 17.42 18.41
N LEU A 274 22.46 18.03 19.52
CA LEU A 274 23.72 18.74 19.53
C LEU A 274 24.89 17.76 19.75
N ARG A 275 25.93 17.87 18.93
CA ARG A 275 27.16 17.06 19.04
C ARG A 275 27.88 17.34 20.37
N VAL A 276 28.33 16.27 21.03
CA VAL A 276 29.03 16.29 22.29
C VAL A 276 30.41 15.64 22.11
N GLU A 277 31.48 16.39 22.32
CA GLU A 277 32.85 15.88 22.10
C GLU A 277 33.36 14.96 23.23
N ASN A 278 32.92 15.17 24.46
CA ASN A 278 33.30 14.36 25.62
C ASN A 278 32.04 13.97 26.42
N PRO A 279 31.31 12.97 25.98
CA PRO A 279 30.10 12.53 26.68
C PRO A 279 30.46 11.88 28.01
N SER A 280 29.84 12.32 29.08
CA SER A 280 29.99 11.76 30.43
C SER A 280 28.69 11.87 31.21
N ASN A 281 28.34 10.81 31.96
CA ASN A 281 27.16 10.75 32.84
C ASN A 281 25.85 11.25 32.19
N GLY A 282 25.21 10.43 31.40
CA GLY A 282 23.93 10.77 30.81
C GLY A 282 23.51 9.85 29.68
N ILE A 283 22.39 10.21 29.01
CA ILE A 283 21.88 9.50 27.86
C ILE A 283 22.26 10.28 26.60
N PHE A 284 22.93 9.59 25.67
CA PHE A 284 23.40 10.14 24.41
C PHE A 284 22.95 9.28 23.24
N ILE A 285 22.95 9.89 22.06
CA ILE A 285 22.82 9.19 20.78
C ILE A 285 24.24 9.00 20.24
N ARG A 286 24.69 7.75 20.11
CA ARG A 286 25.96 7.37 19.52
C ARG A 286 25.72 7.08 18.03
N ARG A 287 26.47 7.75 17.15
CA ARG A 287 26.52 7.51 15.72
C ARG A 287 27.89 6.97 15.33
N GLN A 288 27.92 5.92 14.51
CA GLN A 288 29.14 5.40 13.91
C GLN A 288 28.81 4.95 12.48
N GLY A 289 29.26 5.72 11.49
CA GLY A 289 28.77 5.57 10.11
C GLY A 289 27.25 5.80 10.04
N ASP A 290 26.55 4.84 9.53
CA ASP A 290 25.08 4.87 9.42
C ASP A 290 24.35 4.28 10.65
N LYS A 291 25.12 3.72 11.60
CA LYS A 291 24.55 3.12 12.82
C LYS A 291 24.33 4.16 13.89
N VAL A 292 23.10 4.30 14.34
CA VAL A 292 22.66 5.20 15.41
C VAL A 292 22.13 4.39 16.59
N THR A 293 22.65 4.63 17.79
CA THR A 293 22.27 3.87 19.00
C THR A 293 22.11 4.81 20.18
N LYS A 294 21.13 4.60 21.02
CA LYS A 294 20.98 5.29 22.31
C LYS A 294 21.89 4.61 23.34
N VAL A 295 22.76 5.36 23.96
CA VAL A 295 23.71 4.87 24.98
C VAL A 295 23.58 5.67 26.26
N ALA A 296 23.77 4.99 27.39
CA ALA A 296 23.96 5.62 28.70
C ALA A 296 25.45 5.51 29.05
N LEU A 297 26.08 6.64 29.39
CA LEU A 297 27.48 6.74 29.77
C LEU A 297 27.58 7.29 31.19
#